data_8aea3c70734e7b3f0d9b6ef80a7e6566
#
_entry.id   8aea3c70734e7b3f0d9b6ef80a7e6566
#
_cell.length_a   1.000
_cell.length_b   1.000
_cell.length_c   1.000
_cell.angle_alpha   90.00
_cell.angle_beta   90.00
_cell.angle_gamma   90.00
#
_symmetry.space_group_name_H-M   'P 1'
#
loop_
_entity.id
_entity.type
_entity.pdbx_description
1 polymer ?
#
loop_
_entity_poly.entity_id
_entity_poly.type
_entity_poly.pdbx_seq_one_letter_code
_entity_poly.pdbx_strand_id
1 'polypeptide(L)'
;MLRGLILAAMLFALAAQAPPPPARVLLHTAAGDILVEIDRAHAPVSAANFLHYVDARRYDGTEFYRAMRTGDGVGLIQAGVRDPRRLFPPVAHEPTSQTGLSHVEGALSMARLAPGSATSDFSIMVGRQLYLDAGPGSGGDGLGYAVFGRVAQGMDVVRRILAAPTSPTEGEGVMRGQMLSPRIRILTARRVP
;
A
#
# COMPACT_ATOMS: atom_id res chain seq x y z
N MET A 1 66.24 -13.18 -23.58
CA MET A 1 65.30 -12.08 -23.76
C MET A 1 63.90 -12.56 -23.35
N LEU A 2 63.53 -12.32 -22.10
CA LEU A 2 62.26 -12.80 -21.52
C LEU A 2 61.27 -11.61 -21.42
N ARG A 3 60.27 -11.57 -22.27
CA ARG A 3 59.23 -10.54 -22.27
C ARG A 3 58.16 -10.94 -21.25
N GLY A 4 58.14 -10.28 -20.09
CA GLY A 4 57.11 -10.44 -19.10
C GLY A 4 55.82 -9.73 -19.57
N LEU A 5 54.73 -10.46 -19.67
CA LEU A 5 53.37 -9.95 -19.93
C LEU A 5 52.76 -9.59 -18.58
N ILE A 6 52.61 -8.30 -18.30
CA ILE A 6 51.89 -7.80 -17.13
C ILE A 6 50.41 -7.75 -17.50
N LEU A 7 49.63 -8.65 -16.97
CA LEU A 7 48.17 -8.69 -17.07
C LEU A 7 47.59 -7.76 -16.00
N ALA A 8 47.19 -6.54 -16.40
CA ALA A 8 46.48 -5.63 -15.51
C ALA A 8 45.03 -6.09 -15.37
N ALA A 9 44.71 -6.69 -14.22
CA ALA A 9 43.31 -7.00 -13.88
C ALA A 9 42.60 -5.69 -13.44
N MET A 10 41.75 -5.11 -14.28
CA MET A 10 40.83 -4.06 -13.92
C MET A 10 39.71 -4.65 -13.04
N LEU A 11 39.79 -4.44 -11.73
CA LEU A 11 38.65 -4.64 -10.83
C LEU A 11 37.61 -3.51 -11.07
N PHE A 12 36.55 -3.81 -11.76
CA PHE A 12 35.33 -2.98 -11.75
C PHE A 12 34.68 -3.13 -10.37
N ALA A 13 34.91 -2.16 -9.50
CA ALA A 13 34.12 -2.02 -8.29
C ALA A 13 32.68 -1.63 -8.70
N LEU A 14 31.74 -2.57 -8.59
CA LEU A 14 30.31 -2.29 -8.73
C LEU A 14 29.91 -1.45 -7.51
N ALA A 15 29.88 -0.14 -7.65
CA ALA A 15 29.37 0.74 -6.61
C ALA A 15 27.92 0.39 -6.37
N ALA A 16 27.61 -0.19 -5.21
CA ALA A 16 26.23 -0.42 -4.78
C ALA A 16 25.51 0.92 -4.73
N GLN A 17 24.57 1.12 -5.62
CA GLN A 17 23.77 2.33 -5.66
C GLN A 17 22.88 2.39 -4.42
N ALA A 18 22.93 3.50 -3.68
CA ALA A 18 22.06 3.69 -2.52
C ALA A 18 20.58 3.50 -2.95
N PRO A 19 19.76 2.85 -2.11
CA PRO A 19 18.35 2.66 -2.44
C PRO A 19 17.67 4.01 -2.68
N PRO A 20 16.73 4.09 -3.63
CA PRO A 20 16.05 5.34 -3.93
C PRO A 20 15.28 5.83 -2.69
N PRO A 21 15.30 7.13 -2.39
CA PRO A 21 14.56 7.67 -1.26
C PRO A 21 13.06 7.37 -1.41
N PRO A 22 12.33 7.25 -0.29
CA PRO A 22 10.88 7.03 -0.34
C PRO A 22 10.21 8.20 -1.07
N ALA A 23 9.23 7.88 -1.92
CA ALA A 23 8.40 8.90 -2.54
C ALA A 23 7.29 9.30 -1.57
N ARG A 24 7.03 10.59 -1.44
CA ARG A 24 5.95 11.10 -0.59
C ARG A 24 4.71 11.42 -1.42
N VAL A 25 3.54 11.08 -0.88
CA VAL A 25 2.26 11.38 -1.51
C VAL A 25 1.32 11.98 -0.46
N LEU A 26 0.75 13.13 -0.79
CA LEU A 26 -0.31 13.75 0.00
C LEU A 26 -1.67 13.28 -0.54
N LEU A 27 -2.43 12.59 0.29
CA LEU A 27 -3.84 12.30 0.08
C LEU A 27 -4.66 13.40 0.75
N HIS A 28 -5.18 14.34 -0.03
CA HIS A 28 -6.11 15.35 0.45
C HIS A 28 -7.51 14.75 0.46
N THR A 29 -8.12 14.59 1.63
CA THR A 29 -9.41 13.93 1.80
C THR A 29 -10.45 14.85 2.41
N ALA A 30 -11.72 14.48 2.28
CA ALA A 30 -12.82 15.21 2.96
C ALA A 30 -12.75 15.13 4.51
N ALA A 31 -11.93 14.21 5.06
CA ALA A 31 -11.72 14.09 6.51
C ALA A 31 -10.42 14.76 6.99
N GLY A 32 -9.59 15.27 6.07
CA GLY A 32 -8.29 15.89 6.34
C GLY A 32 -7.17 15.26 5.51
N ASP A 33 -5.95 15.70 5.73
CA ASP A 33 -4.77 15.31 4.97
C ASP A 33 -4.08 14.09 5.58
N ILE A 34 -3.63 13.18 4.70
CA ILE A 34 -2.82 12.01 5.06
C ILE A 34 -1.57 12.05 4.19
N LEU A 35 -0.40 12.24 4.80
CA LEU A 35 0.89 12.15 4.12
C LEU A 35 1.42 10.74 4.24
N VAL A 36 1.73 10.11 3.11
CA VAL A 36 2.27 8.75 3.06
C VAL A 36 3.65 8.72 2.43
N GLU A 37 4.51 7.85 2.93
CA GLU A 37 5.81 7.51 2.38
C GLU A 37 5.73 6.13 1.70
N ILE A 38 6.17 6.07 0.44
CA ILE A 38 6.08 4.89 -0.41
C ILE A 38 7.45 4.24 -0.51
N ASP A 39 7.57 3.00 -0.08
CA ASP A 39 8.83 2.26 0.00
C ASP A 39 9.18 1.61 -1.36
N ARG A 40 9.93 2.35 -2.16
CA ARG A 40 10.37 1.90 -3.48
C ARG A 40 11.55 0.93 -3.44
N ALA A 41 12.21 0.84 -2.28
CA ALA A 41 13.38 -0.02 -2.12
C ALA A 41 12.99 -1.47 -1.82
N HIS A 42 12.03 -1.68 -0.90
CA HIS A 42 11.63 -3.01 -0.45
C HIS A 42 10.45 -3.59 -1.23
N ALA A 43 9.52 -2.73 -1.70
CA ALA A 43 8.33 -3.15 -2.45
C ALA A 43 8.22 -2.38 -3.79
N PRO A 44 9.18 -2.54 -4.72
CA PRO A 44 9.26 -1.72 -5.94
C PRO A 44 8.06 -1.87 -6.86
N VAL A 45 7.47 -3.06 -7.00
CA VAL A 45 6.33 -3.32 -7.89
C VAL A 45 5.05 -2.68 -7.34
N SER A 46 4.74 -2.91 -6.08
CA SER A 46 3.57 -2.34 -5.39
C SER A 46 3.67 -0.82 -5.28
N ALA A 47 4.86 -0.31 -4.96
CA ALA A 47 5.16 1.12 -4.92
C ALA A 47 4.97 1.78 -6.28
N ALA A 48 5.53 1.20 -7.36
CA ALA A 48 5.38 1.72 -8.71
C ALA A 48 3.92 1.72 -9.16
N ASN A 49 3.17 0.66 -8.85
CA ASN A 49 1.74 0.58 -9.15
C ASN A 49 0.96 1.71 -8.48
N PHE A 50 1.10 1.88 -7.16
CA PHE A 50 0.41 2.96 -6.44
C PHE A 50 0.77 4.35 -6.99
N LEU A 51 2.05 4.61 -7.23
CA LEU A 51 2.53 5.88 -7.78
C LEU A 51 2.02 6.12 -9.21
N HIS A 52 1.86 5.08 -10.03
CA HIS A 52 1.25 5.18 -11.35
C HIS A 52 -0.20 5.68 -11.29
N TYR A 53 -1.01 5.18 -10.35
CA TYR A 53 -2.37 5.70 -10.11
C TYR A 53 -2.36 7.15 -9.63
N VAL A 54 -1.41 7.55 -8.78
CA VAL A 54 -1.24 8.93 -8.30
C VAL A 54 -0.88 9.86 -9.46
N ASP A 55 0.13 9.50 -10.27
CA ASP A 55 0.62 10.32 -11.39
C ASP A 55 -0.43 10.48 -12.48
N ALA A 56 -1.19 9.42 -12.77
CA ALA A 56 -2.32 9.44 -13.68
C ALA A 56 -3.61 10.08 -13.09
N ARG A 57 -3.54 10.61 -11.86
CA ARG A 57 -4.67 11.23 -11.13
C ARG A 57 -5.90 10.34 -11.03
N ARG A 58 -5.71 9.01 -11.00
CA ARG A 58 -6.83 8.07 -10.96
C ARG A 58 -7.43 7.92 -9.56
N TYR A 59 -6.73 8.34 -8.52
CA TYR A 59 -7.27 8.43 -7.16
C TYR A 59 -8.10 9.70 -6.92
N ASP A 60 -8.02 10.71 -7.78
CA ASP A 60 -8.82 11.94 -7.63
C ASP A 60 -10.31 11.63 -7.72
N GLY A 61 -11.05 12.08 -6.72
CA GLY A 61 -12.49 11.86 -6.60
C GLY A 61 -12.88 10.43 -6.22
N THR A 62 -11.92 9.53 -5.93
CA THR A 62 -12.21 8.20 -5.38
C THR A 62 -12.54 8.29 -3.89
N GLU A 63 -12.74 7.16 -3.22
CA GLU A 63 -13.27 7.15 -1.86
C GLU A 63 -12.58 6.11 -0.99
N PHE A 64 -12.39 6.44 0.28
CA PHE A 64 -12.36 5.41 1.31
C PHE A 64 -13.78 4.88 1.43
N TYR A 65 -13.95 3.62 1.06
CA TYR A 65 -15.27 2.99 0.97
C TYR A 65 -15.52 1.96 2.07
N ARG A 66 -14.47 1.50 2.75
CA ARG A 66 -14.54 0.44 3.76
C ARG A 66 -13.74 0.80 5.01
N ALA A 67 -14.31 0.50 6.17
CA ALA A 67 -13.66 0.50 7.47
C ALA A 67 -13.91 -0.85 8.15
N MET A 68 -12.88 -1.69 8.22
CA MET A 68 -12.93 -2.97 8.91
C MET A 68 -12.34 -2.80 10.31
N ARG A 69 -13.12 -3.10 11.34
CA ARG A 69 -12.70 -3.06 12.74
C ARG A 69 -12.45 -4.48 13.23
N THR A 70 -11.29 -4.72 13.83
CA THR A 70 -10.89 -6.00 14.41
C THR A 70 -10.84 -5.94 15.93
N GLY A 71 -10.97 -4.77 16.52
CA GLY A 71 -10.99 -4.49 17.95
C GLY A 71 -11.31 -3.02 18.20
N ASP A 72 -11.24 -2.60 19.46
CA ASP A 72 -11.47 -1.19 19.84
C ASP A 72 -10.34 -0.30 19.30
N GLY A 73 -10.70 0.58 18.36
CA GLY A 73 -9.75 1.48 17.69
C GLY A 73 -8.72 0.77 16.80
N VAL A 74 -8.89 -0.52 16.49
CA VAL A 74 -7.95 -1.33 15.70
C VAL A 74 -8.64 -1.86 14.45
N GLY A 75 -7.94 -1.86 13.31
CA GLY A 75 -8.50 -2.33 12.05
C GLY A 75 -7.78 -1.79 10.82
N LEU A 76 -8.52 -1.56 9.76
CA LEU A 76 -8.01 -0.92 8.54
C LEU A 76 -9.10 -0.10 7.85
N ILE A 77 -8.67 0.90 7.10
CA ILE A 77 -9.50 1.59 6.11
C ILE A 77 -9.03 1.21 4.71
N GLN A 78 -9.95 1.16 3.75
CA GLN A 78 -9.65 0.75 2.38
C GLN A 78 -10.23 1.73 1.38
N ALA A 79 -9.42 2.04 0.35
CA ALA A 79 -9.76 2.91 -0.76
C ALA A 79 -9.30 2.30 -2.09
N GLY A 80 -9.81 2.84 -3.21
CA GLY A 80 -9.39 2.41 -4.53
C GLY A 80 -10.30 2.96 -5.63
N VAL A 81 -9.94 2.63 -6.87
CA VAL A 81 -10.71 3.01 -8.07
C VAL A 81 -11.79 1.97 -8.29
N ARG A 82 -13.07 2.39 -8.24
CA ARG A 82 -14.23 1.50 -8.38
C ARG A 82 -14.72 1.32 -9.83
N ASP A 83 -14.30 2.19 -10.75
CA ASP A 83 -14.62 2.05 -12.17
C ASP A 83 -13.60 1.14 -12.88
N PRO A 84 -14.01 -0.06 -13.37
CA PRO A 84 -13.09 -1.01 -14.01
C PRO A 84 -12.35 -0.43 -15.23
N ARG A 85 -12.97 0.53 -15.94
CA ARG A 85 -12.35 1.20 -17.12
C ARG A 85 -11.18 2.09 -16.76
N ARG A 86 -11.04 2.43 -15.47
CA ARG A 86 -9.97 3.27 -14.94
C ARG A 86 -8.88 2.45 -14.26
N LEU A 87 -8.98 1.12 -14.26
CA LEU A 87 -7.94 0.26 -13.70
C LEU A 87 -6.77 0.10 -14.68
N PHE A 88 -5.56 0.03 -14.13
CA PHE A 88 -4.40 -0.48 -14.85
C PHE A 88 -4.35 -2.00 -14.73
N PRO A 89 -3.58 -2.70 -15.58
CA PRO A 89 -3.35 -4.13 -15.44
C PRO A 89 -2.88 -4.49 -14.02
N PRO A 90 -3.25 -5.69 -13.53
CA PRO A 90 -2.82 -6.15 -12.22
C PRO A 90 -1.30 -6.36 -12.17
N VAL A 91 -0.73 -6.29 -10.96
CA VAL A 91 0.71 -6.39 -10.73
C VAL A 91 1.08 -7.65 -9.96
N ALA A 92 2.34 -8.07 -10.09
CA ALA A 92 2.90 -9.19 -9.35
C ALA A 92 2.79 -8.95 -7.84
N HIS A 93 2.61 -10.04 -7.08
CA HIS A 93 2.52 -10.01 -5.63
C HIS A 93 3.93 -9.93 -5.02
N GLU A 94 4.11 -9.03 -4.06
CA GLU A 94 5.32 -8.87 -3.24
C GLU A 94 4.97 -9.19 -1.78
N PRO A 95 5.01 -10.46 -1.36
CA PRO A 95 4.64 -10.83 0.00
C PRO A 95 5.59 -10.24 1.05
N THR A 96 5.11 -10.05 2.27
CA THR A 96 5.93 -9.52 3.38
C THR A 96 7.13 -10.41 3.70
N SER A 97 7.07 -11.70 3.43
CA SER A 97 8.20 -12.62 3.54
C SER A 97 9.34 -12.33 2.56
N GLN A 98 9.05 -11.67 1.44
CA GLN A 98 10.04 -11.24 0.45
C GLN A 98 10.56 -9.83 0.75
N THR A 99 9.66 -8.92 1.15
CA THR A 99 9.99 -7.49 1.33
C THR A 99 10.57 -7.17 2.71
N GLY A 100 10.30 -8.02 3.72
CA GLY A 100 10.63 -7.76 5.12
C GLY A 100 9.77 -6.69 5.78
N LEU A 101 8.79 -6.14 5.06
CA LEU A 101 7.80 -5.19 5.59
C LEU A 101 6.70 -5.94 6.33
N SER A 102 5.92 -5.24 7.18
CA SER A 102 4.88 -5.87 8.00
C SER A 102 3.67 -4.95 8.19
N HIS A 103 2.50 -5.53 8.46
CA HIS A 103 1.23 -4.83 8.70
C HIS A 103 1.17 -4.23 10.11
N VAL A 104 2.07 -3.29 10.39
CA VAL A 104 2.08 -2.51 11.63
C VAL A 104 1.21 -1.26 11.50
N GLU A 105 1.08 -0.49 12.59
CA GLU A 105 0.40 0.82 12.60
C GLU A 105 0.86 1.71 11.46
N GLY A 106 -0.10 2.23 10.70
CA GLY A 106 0.15 3.12 9.57
C GLY A 106 0.64 2.44 8.28
N ALA A 107 0.86 1.13 8.25
CA ALA A 107 1.28 0.44 7.04
C ALA A 107 0.25 0.59 5.91
N LEU A 108 0.74 0.86 4.69
CA LEU A 108 -0.04 0.81 3.47
C LEU A 108 0.12 -0.56 2.81
N SER A 109 -0.98 -1.18 2.43
CA SER A 109 -1.01 -2.53 1.88
C SER A 109 -1.91 -2.63 0.66
N MET A 110 -1.47 -3.34 -0.39
CA MET A 110 -2.30 -3.62 -1.57
C MET A 110 -3.37 -4.65 -1.24
N ALA A 111 -4.62 -4.33 -1.60
CA ALA A 111 -5.68 -5.34 -1.57
C ALA A 111 -5.62 -6.21 -2.83
N ARG A 112 -5.96 -7.49 -2.67
CA ARG A 112 -5.99 -8.47 -3.76
C ARG A 112 -7.06 -9.55 -3.54
N LEU A 113 -7.43 -10.24 -4.58
CA LEU A 113 -8.13 -11.53 -4.52
C LEU A 113 -7.10 -12.66 -4.52
N ALA A 114 -6.72 -13.18 -5.70
CA ALA A 114 -5.62 -14.12 -5.84
C ALA A 114 -4.26 -13.39 -5.88
N PRO A 115 -3.13 -14.05 -5.60
CA PRO A 115 -1.80 -13.50 -5.85
C PRO A 115 -1.66 -13.01 -7.29
N GLY A 116 -1.09 -11.80 -7.48
CA GLY A 116 -0.95 -11.18 -8.79
C GLY A 116 -2.22 -10.52 -9.34
N SER A 117 -3.29 -10.37 -8.55
CA SER A 117 -4.52 -9.70 -8.96
C SER A 117 -4.67 -8.25 -8.42
N ALA A 118 -3.67 -7.74 -7.70
CA ALA A 118 -3.72 -6.40 -7.14
C ALA A 118 -3.73 -5.32 -8.23
N THR A 119 -4.62 -4.34 -8.10
CA THR A 119 -4.74 -3.19 -9.01
C THR A 119 -4.62 -1.88 -8.24
N SER A 120 -5.72 -1.16 -8.01
CA SER A 120 -5.71 0.15 -7.36
C SER A 120 -6.01 0.12 -5.87
N ASP A 121 -6.66 -0.93 -5.38
CA ASP A 121 -7.20 -0.96 -4.03
C ASP A 121 -6.07 -1.09 -3.00
N PHE A 122 -6.06 -0.17 -2.04
CA PHE A 122 -5.10 -0.17 -0.95
C PHE A 122 -5.80 0.01 0.40
N SER A 123 -5.13 -0.46 1.44
CA SER A 123 -5.58 -0.31 2.82
C SER A 123 -4.52 0.41 3.65
N ILE A 124 -4.96 1.13 4.70
CA ILE A 124 -4.10 1.72 5.72
C ILE A 124 -4.43 1.07 7.06
N MET A 125 -3.43 0.55 7.75
CA MET A 125 -3.57 -0.17 9.01
C MET A 125 -3.72 0.80 10.18
N VAL A 126 -4.62 0.48 11.10
CA VAL A 126 -4.71 1.08 12.43
C VAL A 126 -4.45 -0.01 13.46
N GLY A 127 -3.38 0.12 14.23
CA GLY A 127 -2.83 -0.94 15.04
C GLY A 127 -2.14 -2.03 14.20
N ARG A 128 -1.70 -3.08 14.89
CA ARG A 128 -0.98 -4.20 14.26
C ARG A 128 -1.97 -5.22 13.69
N GLN A 129 -1.81 -5.58 12.40
CA GLN A 129 -2.63 -6.55 11.67
C GLN A 129 -1.75 -7.70 11.14
N LEU A 130 -0.92 -8.30 12.01
CA LEU A 130 0.10 -9.27 11.59
C LEU A 130 -0.45 -10.54 10.93
N TYR A 131 -1.73 -10.85 11.10
CA TYR A 131 -2.40 -11.95 10.40
C TYR A 131 -2.52 -11.71 8.88
N LEU A 132 -2.23 -10.47 8.41
CA LEU A 132 -2.15 -10.12 7.00
C LEU A 132 -0.74 -10.31 6.41
N ASP A 133 0.27 -10.56 7.25
CA ASP A 133 1.62 -10.88 6.79
C ASP A 133 1.67 -12.30 6.20
N ALA A 134 2.60 -12.56 5.29
CA ALA A 134 2.83 -13.89 4.76
C ALA A 134 3.44 -14.82 5.82
N GLY A 135 3.01 -16.06 5.85
CA GLY A 135 3.58 -17.08 6.72
C GLY A 135 2.55 -17.92 7.47
N PRO A 136 3.01 -18.77 8.41
CA PRO A 136 2.13 -19.57 9.27
C PRO A 136 1.21 -18.69 10.09
N GLY A 137 -0.10 -18.91 9.99
CA GLY A 137 -1.11 -18.12 10.70
C GLY A 137 -1.65 -16.90 9.93
N SER A 138 -1.14 -16.62 8.73
CA SER A 138 -1.79 -15.67 7.84
C SER A 138 -3.12 -16.26 7.35
N GLY A 139 -4.13 -15.40 7.23
CA GLY A 139 -5.42 -15.81 6.67
C GLY A 139 -5.33 -16.17 5.18
N GLY A 140 -6.29 -16.97 4.71
CA GLY A 140 -6.44 -17.25 3.27
C GLY A 140 -5.41 -18.21 2.71
N ASP A 141 -4.63 -17.76 1.71
CA ASP A 141 -3.67 -18.59 0.95
C ASP A 141 -2.27 -18.68 1.59
N GLY A 142 -2.06 -18.08 2.74
CA GLY A 142 -0.77 -18.08 3.42
C GLY A 142 0.27 -17.10 2.83
N LEU A 143 -0.03 -16.43 1.73
CA LEU A 143 0.88 -15.51 1.06
C LEU A 143 0.73 -14.05 1.54
N GLY A 144 -0.26 -13.76 2.39
CA GLY A 144 -0.50 -12.44 2.95
C GLY A 144 -0.76 -11.36 1.89
N TYR A 145 -0.53 -10.12 2.27
CA TYR A 145 -0.71 -8.95 1.40
C TYR A 145 0.61 -8.17 1.26
N ALA A 146 0.71 -7.35 0.21
CA ALA A 146 1.92 -6.60 -0.09
C ALA A 146 1.92 -5.25 0.63
N VAL A 147 2.74 -5.10 1.66
CA VAL A 147 3.03 -3.79 2.28
C VAL A 147 3.99 -3.02 1.40
N PHE A 148 3.70 -1.73 1.12
CA PHE A 148 4.48 -0.93 0.18
C PHE A 148 4.76 0.50 0.65
N GLY A 149 4.38 0.84 1.88
CA GLY A 149 4.58 2.18 2.42
C GLY A 149 3.99 2.33 3.81
N ARG A 150 4.01 3.57 4.29
CA ARG A 150 3.50 3.92 5.62
C ARG A 150 2.93 5.34 5.65
N VAL A 151 2.06 5.61 6.60
CA VAL A 151 1.62 6.96 6.94
C VAL A 151 2.76 7.68 7.65
N ALA A 152 3.16 8.84 7.13
CA ALA A 152 4.13 9.73 7.75
C ALA A 152 3.46 10.78 8.66
N GLN A 153 2.28 11.29 8.23
CA GLN A 153 1.47 12.25 9.01
C GLN A 153 -0.02 12.00 8.74
N GLY A 154 -0.88 12.36 9.70
CA GLY A 154 -2.34 12.24 9.54
C GLY A 154 -2.93 10.92 10.04
N MET A 155 -2.26 10.18 10.93
CA MET A 155 -2.83 8.98 11.56
C MET A 155 -4.11 9.28 12.37
N ASP A 156 -4.28 10.48 12.88
CA ASP A 156 -5.52 10.93 13.50
C ASP A 156 -6.68 10.99 12.50
N VAL A 157 -6.42 11.41 11.25
CA VAL A 157 -7.40 11.36 10.13
C VAL A 157 -7.76 9.92 9.82
N VAL A 158 -6.77 9.03 9.72
CA VAL A 158 -6.99 7.60 9.46
C VAL A 158 -7.87 6.96 10.55
N ARG A 159 -7.61 7.27 11.82
CA ARG A 159 -8.42 6.78 12.95
C ARG A 159 -9.84 7.34 12.93
N ARG A 160 -10.03 8.63 12.56
CA ARG A 160 -11.38 9.20 12.38
C ARG A 160 -12.14 8.49 11.28
N ILE A 161 -11.49 8.17 10.16
CA ILE A 161 -12.11 7.41 9.07
C ILE A 161 -12.48 5.99 9.54
N LEU A 162 -11.61 5.30 10.28
CA LEU A 162 -11.91 3.98 10.84
C LEU A 162 -13.12 4.01 11.77
N ALA A 163 -13.27 5.08 12.58
CA ALA A 163 -14.37 5.26 13.52
C ALA A 163 -15.68 5.74 12.88
N ALA A 164 -15.64 6.17 11.61
CA ALA A 164 -16.82 6.71 10.91
C ALA A 164 -17.92 5.66 10.76
N PRO A 165 -19.20 6.06 10.65
CA PRO A 165 -20.32 5.15 10.51
C PRO A 165 -20.18 4.22 9.29
N THR A 166 -20.64 2.96 9.46
CA THR A 166 -20.74 1.99 8.37
C THR A 166 -22.19 1.58 8.19
N SER A 167 -22.56 1.26 6.94
CA SER A 167 -23.89 0.70 6.62
C SER A 167 -24.01 -0.73 7.15
N PRO A 168 -25.05 -1.07 7.91
CA PRO A 168 -25.22 -2.43 8.43
C PRO A 168 -25.59 -3.45 7.34
N THR A 169 -26.05 -2.98 6.18
CA THR A 169 -26.60 -3.83 5.11
C THR A 169 -25.73 -3.89 3.86
N GLU A 170 -24.88 -2.88 3.62
CA GLU A 170 -23.98 -2.86 2.47
C GLU A 170 -22.77 -3.78 2.66
N GLY A 171 -22.22 -4.23 1.50
CA GLY A 171 -21.10 -5.16 1.42
C GLY A 171 -21.57 -6.59 1.21
N GLU A 172 -20.69 -7.40 0.62
CA GLU A 172 -20.92 -8.82 0.35
C GLU A 172 -20.01 -9.69 1.22
N GLY A 173 -20.52 -10.87 1.60
CA GLY A 173 -19.76 -11.84 2.39
C GLY A 173 -19.19 -11.23 3.67
N VAL A 174 -17.90 -11.42 3.88
CA VAL A 174 -17.17 -10.92 5.06
C VAL A 174 -17.09 -9.39 5.15
N MET A 175 -17.38 -8.67 4.06
CA MET A 175 -17.36 -7.21 4.04
C MET A 175 -18.70 -6.57 4.42
N ARG A 176 -19.74 -7.37 4.64
CA ARG A 176 -21.06 -6.85 5.07
C ARG A 176 -20.95 -6.12 6.40
N GLY A 177 -21.51 -4.92 6.47
CA GLY A 177 -21.43 -4.09 7.66
C GLY A 177 -20.16 -3.25 7.79
N GLN A 178 -19.24 -3.35 6.81
CA GLN A 178 -17.95 -2.63 6.83
C GLN A 178 -17.90 -1.48 5.83
N MET A 179 -18.93 -1.27 5.02
CA MET A 179 -18.95 -0.18 4.04
C MET A 179 -19.25 1.15 4.73
N LEU A 180 -18.36 2.13 4.55
CA LEU A 180 -18.54 3.47 5.10
C LEU A 180 -19.81 4.14 4.55
N SER A 181 -20.59 4.77 5.42
CA SER A 181 -21.81 5.50 5.07
C SER A 181 -21.95 6.74 5.94
N PRO A 182 -21.67 7.96 5.39
CA PRO A 182 -21.21 8.25 4.03
C PRO A 182 -19.76 7.79 3.76
N ARG A 183 -19.45 7.53 2.50
CA ARG A 183 -18.06 7.29 2.06
C ARG A 183 -17.24 8.57 2.13
N ILE A 184 -15.93 8.45 2.34
CA ILE A 184 -15.05 9.60 2.55
C ILE A 184 -14.19 9.80 1.29
N ARG A 185 -14.40 10.93 0.60
CA ARG A 185 -13.74 11.22 -0.68
C ARG A 185 -12.25 11.52 -0.51
N ILE A 186 -11.44 10.94 -1.39
CA ILE A 186 -10.09 11.41 -1.71
C ILE A 186 -10.25 12.51 -2.77
N LEU A 187 -10.07 13.75 -2.37
CA LEU A 187 -10.24 14.90 -3.26
C LEU A 187 -9.11 14.93 -4.29
N THR A 188 -7.88 14.76 -3.83
CA THR A 188 -6.70 14.63 -4.69
C THR A 188 -5.63 13.73 -4.04
N ALA A 189 -4.81 13.10 -4.88
CA ALA A 189 -3.57 12.43 -4.48
C ALA A 189 -2.40 12.98 -5.30
N ARG A 190 -1.36 13.52 -4.63
CA ARG A 190 -0.23 14.18 -5.31
C ARG A 190 1.10 13.80 -4.69
N ARG A 191 2.11 13.60 -5.52
CA ARG A 191 3.49 13.58 -5.02
C ARG A 191 3.83 14.94 -4.42
N VAL A 192 4.57 14.91 -3.34
CA VAL A 192 5.12 16.09 -2.65
C VAL A 192 6.61 15.88 -2.38
N PRO A 193 7.39 16.95 -2.20
CA PRO A 193 8.82 16.89 -1.89
C PRO A 193 9.16 16.06 -0.66
#